data_b602e0f32272740ffd6c8a3cdefb0038
#
_entry.id   b602e0f32272740ffd6c8a3cdefb0038
#
_cell.length_a   1.000
_cell.length_b   1.000
_cell.length_c   1.000
_cell.angle_alpha   90.00
_cell.angle_beta   90.00
_cell.angle_gamma   90.00
#
_symmetry.space_group_name_H-M   'P 1'
#
loop_
_entity.id
_entity.type
_entity.pdbx_description
1 polymer ?
#
loop_
_entity_poly.entity_id
_entity_poly.type
_entity_poly.pdbx_seq_one_letter_code
_entity_poly.pdbx_strand_id
1 'polypeptide(L)' 'MTPQDLLNETQATFEADIAKRNQLAQQIQALQNEFNQLAININANQKVIEVLQKVDGVELQETA' A
#
# COMPACT_ATOMS: atom_id res chain seq x y z
N MET A 1 -37.76 15.11 20.52
CA MET A 1 -36.58 15.67 19.87
C MET A 1 -36.96 16.96 19.15
N THR A 2 -36.27 18.05 19.45
CA THR A 2 -36.52 19.33 18.76
C THR A 2 -35.73 19.37 17.46
N PRO A 3 -36.11 20.28 16.52
CA PRO A 3 -35.30 20.46 15.32
C PRO A 3 -33.86 20.84 15.60
N GLN A 4 -33.62 21.59 16.68
CA GLN A 4 -32.25 21.98 17.07
C GLN A 4 -31.45 20.75 17.54
N ASP A 5 -32.08 19.86 18.29
CA ASP A 5 -31.42 18.64 18.74
C ASP A 5 -31.05 17.74 17.56
N LEU A 6 -31.93 17.63 16.59
CA LEU A 6 -31.69 16.86 15.39
C LEU A 6 -30.56 17.47 14.57
N LEU A 7 -30.51 18.80 14.46
CA LEU A 7 -29.43 19.49 13.75
C LEU A 7 -28.10 19.23 14.42
N ASN A 8 -28.02 19.36 15.74
CA ASN A 8 -26.79 19.17 16.50
C ASN A 8 -26.29 17.72 16.36
N GLU A 9 -27.19 16.76 16.44
CA GLU A 9 -26.85 15.34 16.29
C GLU A 9 -26.36 15.03 14.89
N THR A 10 -27.05 15.55 13.88
CA THR A 10 -26.66 15.34 12.47
C THR A 10 -25.32 15.98 12.19
N GLN A 11 -25.06 17.18 12.72
CA GLN A 11 -23.80 17.88 12.53
C GLN A 11 -22.65 17.12 13.18
N ALA A 12 -22.85 16.58 14.38
CA ALA A 12 -21.83 15.79 15.07
C ALA A 12 -21.50 14.52 14.29
N THR A 13 -22.52 13.86 13.74
CA THR A 13 -22.31 12.67 12.90
C THR A 13 -21.56 13.01 11.62
N PHE A 14 -21.92 14.13 11.00
CA PHE A 14 -21.27 14.61 9.78
C PHE A 14 -19.78 14.88 10.02
N GLU A 15 -19.46 15.58 11.10
CA GLU A 15 -18.06 15.87 11.46
C GLU A 15 -17.27 14.60 11.76
N ALA A 16 -17.88 13.66 12.46
CA ALA A 16 -17.25 12.38 12.76
C ALA A 16 -16.98 11.57 11.48
N ASP A 17 -17.90 11.59 10.54
CA ASP A 17 -17.75 10.88 9.27
C ASP A 17 -16.64 11.51 8.42
N ILE A 18 -16.53 12.85 8.41
CA ILE A 18 -15.45 13.53 7.70
C ILE A 18 -14.10 13.15 8.31
N ALA A 19 -13.98 13.16 9.64
CA ALA A 19 -12.74 12.80 10.30
C ALA A 19 -12.33 11.36 9.98
N LYS A 20 -13.29 10.44 9.98
CA LYS A 20 -13.04 9.05 9.66
C LYS A 20 -12.62 8.88 8.20
N ARG A 21 -13.28 9.59 7.28
CA ARG A 21 -12.92 9.55 5.86
C ARG A 21 -11.49 10.03 5.66
N ASN A 22 -11.11 11.13 6.32
CA ASN A 22 -9.76 11.68 6.20
C ASN A 22 -8.71 10.71 6.75
N GLN A 23 -9.03 10.05 7.86
CA GLN A 23 -8.14 9.05 8.44
C GLN A 23 -7.96 7.86 7.48
N LEU A 24 -9.05 7.38 6.88
CA LEU A 24 -9.00 6.29 5.92
C LEU A 24 -8.23 6.69 4.67
N ALA A 25 -8.38 7.94 4.20
CA ALA A 25 -7.64 8.44 3.05
C ALA A 25 -6.13 8.42 3.32
N GLN A 26 -5.70 8.81 4.53
CA GLN A 26 -4.30 8.74 4.92
C GLN A 26 -3.79 7.30 4.95
N GLN A 27 -4.60 6.37 5.46
CA GLN A 27 -4.25 4.95 5.48
C GLN A 27 -4.11 4.38 4.06
N ILE A 28 -5.02 4.76 3.17
CA ILE A 28 -4.97 4.33 1.77
C ILE A 28 -3.68 4.84 1.12
N GLN A 29 -3.32 6.09 1.35
CA GLN A 29 -2.09 6.66 0.79
C GLN A 29 -0.86 5.93 1.31
N ALA A 30 -0.82 5.64 2.61
CA ALA A 30 0.27 4.88 3.20
C ALA A 30 0.38 3.48 2.60
N LEU A 31 -0.76 2.82 2.40
CA LEU A 31 -0.80 1.50 1.78
C LEU A 31 -0.36 1.54 0.31
N GLN A 32 -0.72 2.59 -0.43
CA GLN A 32 -0.27 2.75 -1.81
C GLN A 32 1.23 2.92 -1.88
N ASN A 33 1.81 3.72 -0.97
CA ASN A 33 3.26 3.91 -0.90
C ASN A 33 3.96 2.60 -0.57
N GLU A 34 3.43 1.84 0.37
CA GLU A 34 3.96 0.53 0.75
C GLU A 34 3.87 -0.46 -0.42
N PHE A 35 2.73 -0.47 -1.11
CA PHE A 35 2.55 -1.31 -2.29
C PHE A 35 3.59 -0.99 -3.37
N ASN A 36 3.80 0.30 -3.64
CA ASN A 36 4.77 0.73 -4.64
C ASN A 36 6.18 0.32 -4.24
N GLN A 37 6.53 0.44 -2.96
CA GLN A 37 7.84 0.05 -2.47
C GLN A 37 8.05 -1.46 -2.60
N LEU A 38 7.02 -2.25 -2.28
CA LEU A 38 7.09 -3.70 -2.44
C LEU A 38 7.22 -4.09 -3.91
N ALA A 39 6.52 -3.41 -4.81
CA ALA A 39 6.63 -3.68 -6.24
C ALA A 39 8.06 -3.43 -6.74
N ILE A 40 8.70 -2.35 -6.27
CA ILE A 40 10.09 -2.05 -6.60
C ILE A 40 11.02 -3.15 -6.06
N ASN A 41 10.80 -3.57 -4.83
CA ASN A 41 11.62 -4.61 -4.19
C ASN A 41 11.46 -5.95 -4.92
N ILE A 42 10.25 -6.30 -5.32
CA ILE A 42 9.98 -7.54 -6.06
C ILE A 42 10.71 -7.51 -7.40
N ASN A 43 10.64 -6.40 -8.13
CA ASN A 43 11.33 -6.26 -9.41
C ASN A 43 12.85 -6.36 -9.25
N ALA A 44 13.41 -5.72 -8.23
CA ALA A 44 14.83 -5.75 -7.96
C ALA A 44 15.27 -7.19 -7.60
N ASN A 45 14.54 -7.88 -6.76
CA ASN A 45 14.83 -9.24 -6.36
C ASN A 45 14.71 -10.21 -7.55
N GLN A 46 13.72 -10.00 -8.40
CA GLN A 46 13.53 -10.82 -9.59
C GLN A 46 14.72 -10.69 -10.54
N LYS A 47 15.24 -9.48 -10.72
CA LYS A 47 16.43 -9.26 -11.55
C LYS A 47 17.65 -9.94 -10.95
N VAL A 48 17.83 -9.88 -9.64
CA VAL A 48 18.93 -10.56 -8.97
C VAL A 48 18.82 -12.07 -9.16
N ILE A 49 17.63 -12.62 -9.02
CA ILE A 49 17.39 -14.04 -9.22
C ILE A 49 17.74 -14.45 -10.67
N GLU A 50 17.31 -13.66 -11.64
CA GLU A 50 17.61 -13.93 -13.07
C GLU A 50 19.10 -13.92 -13.33
N VAL A 51 19.83 -12.96 -12.77
CA VAL A 51 21.28 -12.85 -12.94
C VAL A 51 21.96 -14.05 -12.29
N LEU A 52 21.57 -14.43 -11.09
CA LEU A 52 22.16 -15.56 -10.38
C LEU A 52 21.89 -16.88 -11.13
N GLN A 53 20.71 -17.05 -11.68
CA GLN A 53 20.39 -18.23 -12.48
C GLN A 53 21.25 -18.32 -13.74
N LYS A 54 21.53 -17.19 -14.38
CA LYS A 54 22.41 -17.15 -15.54
C LYS A 54 23.86 -17.49 -15.18
N VAL A 55 24.33 -16.98 -14.04
CA VAL A 55 25.68 -17.28 -13.56
C VAL A 55 25.81 -18.77 -13.25
N ASP A 56 24.83 -19.34 -12.56
CA ASP A 56 24.83 -20.78 -12.27
C ASP A 56 24.81 -21.61 -13.56
N GLY A 57 24.02 -21.19 -14.55
CA GLY A 57 23.98 -21.85 -15.84
C GLY A 57 25.31 -21.82 -16.57
N VAL A 58 26.01 -20.69 -16.52
CA VAL A 58 27.35 -20.52 -17.13
C VAL A 58 28.35 -21.40 -16.40
N GLU A 59 28.34 -21.41 -15.05
CA GLU A 59 29.24 -22.27 -14.28
C GLU A 59 29.01 -23.74 -14.59
N LEU A 60 27.78 -24.18 -14.70
CA LEU A 60 27.45 -25.57 -15.07
C LEU A 60 27.96 -25.90 -16.45
N GLN A 61 27.91 -24.97 -17.40
CA GLN A 61 28.40 -25.17 -18.74
C GLN A 61 29.95 -25.25 -18.78
N GLU A 62 30.60 -24.46 -17.96
CA GLU A 62 32.07 -24.46 -17.89
C GLU A 62 32.59 -25.75 -17.24
N THR A 63 31.84 -26.32 -16.30
CA THR A 63 32.27 -27.53 -15.63
C THR A 63 31.94 -28.80 -16.42
N ALA A 64 31.06 -28.65 -17.37
CA ALA A 64 30.69 -29.78 -18.25
C ALA A 64 31.65 -29.91 -19.41
#